data_4beaa8671644a4520e5978bcd4fd3201
#
_entry.id   4beaa8671644a4520e5978bcd4fd3201
#
_cell.length_a   1.000
_cell.length_b   1.000
_cell.length_c   1.000
_cell.angle_alpha   90.00
_cell.angle_beta   90.00
_cell.angle_gamma   90.00
#
_symmetry.space_group_name_H-M   'P 1'
#
loop_
_entity.id
_entity.type
_entity.pdbx_description
1 polymer ?
#
loop_
_entity_poly.entity_id
_entity_poly.type
_entity_poly.pdbx_seq_one_letter_code
_entity_poly.pdbx_strand_id
1 'polypeptide(L)'
;MKKHLQKILAVVLIFIGINATAQTRYLDNMFDSVTVTSNVQYATNISVLPMLQGLAPGPAPLFCDIYEPKNDSMTDRPVIVLIHTGSFLPAVLNGQATGSKSDLSIVENCTRWAKKGYVAVAMDNRLGWNPTSPDQNTRTSTILQAAYRGIQDAK
;
A
#
# COMPACT_ATOMS: atom_id res chain seq x y z
N MET A 1 0.27 -10.04 55.68
CA MET A 1 -0.79 -9.83 54.67
C MET A 1 -0.68 -8.50 53.95
N LYS A 2 -0.63 -7.34 54.57
CA LYS A 2 -0.57 -6.00 53.92
C LYS A 2 0.60 -5.84 52.90
N LYS A 3 1.82 -6.30 53.25
CA LYS A 3 3.00 -6.20 52.37
C LYS A 3 2.91 -7.05 51.10
N HIS A 4 2.23 -8.20 51.12
CA HIS A 4 2.03 -9.04 49.94
C HIS A 4 0.96 -8.44 49.02
N LEU A 5 -0.12 -7.89 49.57
CA LEU A 5 -1.15 -7.20 48.82
C LEU A 5 -0.61 -5.98 48.06
N GLN A 6 0.28 -5.19 48.70
CA GLN A 6 0.93 -4.06 48.03
C GLN A 6 1.84 -4.46 46.87
N LYS A 7 2.56 -5.59 46.99
CA LYS A 7 3.38 -6.11 45.86
C LYS A 7 2.53 -6.58 44.70
N ILE A 8 1.42 -7.28 44.97
CA ILE A 8 0.48 -7.73 43.89
C ILE A 8 -0.14 -6.53 43.17
N LEU A 9 -0.56 -5.49 43.95
CA LEU A 9 -1.13 -4.27 43.38
C LEU A 9 -0.13 -3.53 42.47
N ALA A 10 1.15 -3.45 42.88
CA ALA A 10 2.19 -2.84 42.06
C ALA A 10 2.46 -3.57 40.76
N VAL A 11 2.44 -4.92 40.75
CA VAL A 11 2.60 -5.73 39.56
C VAL A 11 1.42 -5.54 38.59
N VAL A 12 0.19 -5.51 39.12
CA VAL A 12 -1.02 -5.28 38.30
C VAL A 12 -0.99 -3.90 37.65
N LEU A 13 -0.55 -2.85 38.34
CA LEU A 13 -0.42 -1.49 37.80
C LEU A 13 0.62 -1.41 36.66
N ILE A 14 1.72 -2.16 36.74
CA ILE A 14 2.73 -2.22 35.66
C ILE A 14 2.15 -2.85 34.42
N PHE A 15 1.37 -3.93 34.51
CA PHE A 15 0.73 -4.58 33.35
C PHE A 15 -0.35 -3.72 32.69
N ILE A 16 -1.09 -2.90 33.43
CA ILE A 16 -2.10 -1.98 32.89
C ILE A 16 -1.42 -0.85 32.09
N GLY A 17 -0.28 -0.34 32.55
CA GLY A 17 0.47 0.74 31.87
C GLY A 17 1.03 0.33 30.49
N ILE A 18 1.46 -0.93 30.32
CA ILE A 18 2.04 -1.43 29.08
C ILE A 18 0.97 -1.56 27.97
N ASN A 19 -0.25 -1.92 28.34
CA ASN A 19 -1.34 -2.06 27.36
C ASN A 19 -1.86 -0.71 26.85
N ALA A 20 -1.81 0.36 27.65
CA ALA A 20 -2.29 1.68 27.24
C ALA A 20 -1.43 2.33 26.15
N THR A 21 -0.12 2.13 26.17
CA THR A 21 0.78 2.68 25.12
C THR A 21 0.70 1.94 23.81
N ALA A 22 0.37 0.64 23.81
CA ALA A 22 0.18 -0.13 22.59
C ALA A 22 -1.12 0.22 21.86
N GLN A 23 -2.15 0.73 22.56
CA GLN A 23 -3.43 1.09 21.96
C GLN A 23 -3.44 2.45 21.24
N THR A 24 -2.57 3.39 21.59
CA THR A 24 -2.45 4.69 20.92
C THR A 24 -1.65 4.60 19.62
N ARG A 25 -0.63 3.74 19.57
CA ARG A 25 0.08 3.46 18.33
C ARG A 25 -0.89 2.77 17.36
N TYR A 26 -0.82 3.13 16.09
CA TYR A 26 -1.69 2.67 15.01
C TYR A 26 -3.10 3.29 14.97
N LEU A 27 -3.54 4.00 16.00
CA LEU A 27 -4.82 4.73 16.04
C LEU A 27 -4.61 6.22 15.78
N ASP A 28 -3.70 6.83 16.54
CA ASP A 28 -3.45 8.27 16.49
C ASP A 28 -2.18 8.61 15.70
N ASN A 29 -2.07 9.86 15.24
CA ASN A 29 -0.85 10.37 14.65
C ASN A 29 0.20 10.56 15.75
N MET A 30 1.21 9.70 15.77
CA MET A 30 2.31 9.72 16.74
C MET A 30 3.57 10.36 16.17
N PHE A 31 3.66 10.53 14.87
CA PHE A 31 4.83 11.06 14.18
C PHE A 31 4.46 12.28 13.35
N ASP A 32 5.23 13.36 13.50
CA ASP A 32 4.99 14.62 12.79
C ASP A 32 5.34 14.53 11.31
N SER A 33 6.30 13.68 10.96
CA SER A 33 6.82 13.54 9.61
C SER A 33 7.13 12.09 9.24
N VAL A 34 7.23 11.85 7.93
CA VAL A 34 7.54 10.54 7.34
C VAL A 34 8.82 10.61 6.51
N THR A 35 9.50 9.49 6.39
CA THR A 35 10.56 9.27 5.41
C THR A 35 9.95 8.51 4.23
N VAL A 36 10.26 8.95 3.01
CA VAL A 36 9.79 8.29 1.79
C VAL A 36 10.99 7.78 1.00
N THR A 37 11.02 6.46 0.77
CA THR A 37 11.96 5.84 -0.16
C THR A 37 11.23 5.58 -1.46
N SER A 38 11.51 6.40 -2.48
CA SER A 38 10.78 6.40 -3.74
C SER A 38 11.41 5.50 -4.79
N ASN A 39 10.57 4.99 -5.71
CA ASN A 39 10.99 4.23 -6.89
C ASN A 39 11.81 2.96 -6.55
N VAL A 40 11.43 2.26 -5.51
CA VAL A 40 11.99 0.95 -5.19
C VAL A 40 11.41 -0.06 -6.19
N GLN A 41 12.27 -0.66 -7.01
CA GLN A 41 11.86 -1.75 -7.89
C GLN A 41 11.64 -3.01 -7.07
N TYR A 42 10.41 -3.51 -7.04
CA TYR A 42 10.06 -4.71 -6.29
C TYR A 42 9.89 -5.96 -7.17
N ALA A 43 9.61 -5.78 -8.47
CA ALA A 43 9.44 -6.89 -9.42
C ALA A 43 9.73 -6.46 -10.86
N THR A 44 9.82 -7.47 -11.74
CA THR A 44 9.71 -7.33 -13.20
C THR A 44 8.78 -8.43 -13.68
N ASN A 45 7.70 -8.04 -14.36
CA ASN A 45 6.67 -8.96 -14.85
C ASN A 45 6.25 -8.62 -16.27
N ILE A 46 5.60 -9.57 -16.96
CA ILE A 46 5.08 -9.34 -18.31
C ILE A 46 3.87 -8.41 -18.27
N SER A 47 4.00 -7.25 -18.92
CA SER A 47 2.93 -6.28 -19.12
C SER A 47 2.23 -6.49 -20.44
N VAL A 48 0.91 -6.30 -20.45
CA VAL A 48 0.07 -6.32 -21.66
C VAL A 48 -0.21 -4.91 -22.19
N LEU A 49 0.26 -3.86 -21.53
CA LEU A 49 0.06 -2.48 -22.01
C LEU A 49 0.54 -2.25 -23.46
N PRO A 50 1.68 -2.83 -23.91
CA PRO A 50 2.10 -2.69 -25.30
C PRO A 50 1.07 -3.18 -26.31
N MET A 51 0.21 -4.13 -25.94
CA MET A 51 -0.86 -4.63 -26.84
C MET A 51 -1.88 -3.55 -27.21
N LEU A 52 -2.08 -2.55 -26.37
CA LEU A 52 -2.95 -1.42 -26.68
C LEU A 52 -2.40 -0.54 -27.83
N GLN A 53 -1.14 -0.71 -28.17
CA GLN A 53 -0.45 -0.06 -29.29
C GLN A 53 -0.11 -1.03 -30.42
N GLY A 54 -0.71 -2.24 -30.41
CA GLY A 54 -0.46 -3.28 -31.43
C GLY A 54 0.89 -3.99 -31.28
N LEU A 55 1.57 -3.86 -30.15
CA LEU A 55 2.85 -4.49 -29.86
C LEU A 55 2.66 -5.79 -29.04
N ALA A 56 3.66 -6.66 -29.04
CA ALA A 56 3.65 -7.86 -28.22
C ALA A 56 3.79 -7.51 -26.70
N PRO A 57 3.20 -8.32 -25.80
CA PRO A 57 3.49 -8.22 -24.38
C PRO A 57 4.99 -8.32 -24.09
N GLY A 58 5.47 -7.57 -23.11
CA GLY A 58 6.88 -7.53 -22.79
C GLY A 58 7.17 -7.32 -21.30
N PRO A 59 8.40 -7.56 -20.84
CA PRO A 59 8.80 -7.34 -19.48
C PRO A 59 8.71 -5.84 -19.14
N ALA A 60 8.16 -5.55 -17.95
CA ALA A 60 8.08 -4.20 -17.40
C ALA A 60 8.50 -4.23 -15.92
N PRO A 61 9.37 -3.32 -15.49
CA PRO A 61 9.70 -3.15 -14.08
C PRO A 61 8.49 -2.57 -13.33
N LEU A 62 8.30 -3.02 -12.10
CA LEU A 62 7.26 -2.55 -11.19
C LEU A 62 7.91 -1.86 -10.01
N PHE A 63 7.41 -0.69 -9.65
CA PHE A 63 7.98 0.16 -8.62
C PHE A 63 6.97 0.43 -7.50
N CYS A 64 7.51 0.67 -6.31
CA CYS A 64 6.74 1.17 -5.17
C CYS A 64 7.46 2.33 -4.49
N ASP A 65 6.70 3.08 -3.69
CA ASP A 65 7.22 4.06 -2.75
C ASP A 65 6.91 3.58 -1.33
N ILE A 66 7.91 3.60 -0.44
CA ILE A 66 7.80 3.13 0.94
C ILE A 66 7.78 4.34 1.86
N TYR A 67 6.73 4.44 2.67
CA TYR A 67 6.51 5.51 3.64
C TYR A 67 6.70 4.96 5.05
N GLU A 68 7.61 5.54 5.81
CA GLU A 68 7.94 5.11 7.16
C GLU A 68 7.86 6.28 8.14
N PRO A 69 7.50 6.05 9.42
CA PRO A 69 7.60 7.08 10.44
C PRO A 69 9.04 7.57 10.57
N LYS A 70 9.24 8.88 10.55
CA LYS A 70 10.58 9.44 10.74
C LYS A 70 10.98 9.35 12.22
N ASN A 71 12.22 8.94 12.48
CA ASN A 71 12.78 8.79 13.83
C ASN A 71 12.08 7.74 14.71
N ASP A 72 11.42 6.75 14.12
CA ASP A 72 10.87 5.63 14.86
C ASP A 72 11.93 4.55 15.09
N SER A 73 12.12 4.16 16.33
CA SER A 73 13.09 3.12 16.72
C SER A 73 12.54 1.69 16.62
N MET A 74 11.22 1.53 16.39
CA MET A 74 10.60 0.21 16.25
C MET A 74 10.96 -0.43 14.91
N THR A 75 11.37 -1.70 14.93
CA THR A 75 11.72 -2.48 13.74
C THR A 75 10.56 -3.35 13.24
N ASP A 76 9.74 -3.87 14.15
CA ASP A 76 8.61 -4.74 13.83
C ASP A 76 7.34 -3.91 13.67
N ARG A 77 7.14 -3.39 12.45
CA ARG A 77 6.00 -2.56 12.10
C ARG A 77 5.09 -3.31 11.13
N PRO A 78 3.77 -3.26 11.33
CA PRO A 78 2.84 -3.80 10.35
C PRO A 78 2.91 -3.00 9.04
N VAL A 79 2.78 -3.72 7.93
CA VAL A 79 2.84 -3.16 6.58
C VAL A 79 1.44 -3.01 6.02
N ILE A 80 1.16 -1.87 5.39
CA ILE A 80 -0.06 -1.62 4.62
C ILE A 80 0.33 -1.36 3.18
N VAL A 81 -0.15 -2.19 2.25
CA VAL A 81 0.05 -1.99 0.82
C VAL A 81 -1.18 -1.31 0.22
N LEU A 82 -0.98 -0.18 -0.45
CA LEU A 82 -2.02 0.54 -1.16
C LEU A 82 -1.80 0.42 -2.68
N ILE A 83 -2.86 0.00 -3.35
CA ILE A 83 -2.93 -0.07 -4.81
C ILE A 83 -3.76 1.11 -5.30
N HIS A 84 -3.26 1.83 -6.31
CA HIS A 84 -3.93 3.00 -6.87
C HIS A 84 -5.21 2.63 -7.64
N THR A 85 -6.08 3.60 -7.85
CA THR A 85 -7.26 3.53 -8.71
C THR A 85 -6.87 3.73 -10.19
N GLY A 86 -7.83 3.97 -11.08
CA GLY A 86 -7.58 4.29 -12.50
C GLY A 86 -8.09 3.24 -13.47
N SER A 87 -9.07 2.40 -13.03
CA SER A 87 -9.74 1.41 -13.89
C SER A 87 -8.77 0.43 -14.57
N PHE A 88 -7.66 0.09 -13.93
CA PHE A 88 -6.59 -0.76 -14.47
C PHE A 88 -5.99 -0.26 -15.80
N LEU A 89 -6.03 1.05 -16.02
CA LEU A 89 -5.41 1.74 -17.16
C LEU A 89 -4.54 2.89 -16.65
N PRO A 90 -3.44 3.22 -17.33
CA PRO A 90 -2.66 4.41 -17.00
C PRO A 90 -3.48 5.68 -17.25
N ALA A 91 -3.17 6.76 -16.53
CA ALA A 91 -3.90 8.03 -16.58
C ALA A 91 -4.12 8.56 -18.02
N VAL A 92 -3.12 8.41 -18.88
CA VAL A 92 -3.20 8.82 -20.31
C VAL A 92 -4.27 8.06 -21.10
N LEU A 93 -4.70 6.89 -20.65
CA LEU A 93 -5.70 6.06 -21.34
C LEU A 93 -7.04 6.00 -20.60
N ASN A 94 -7.07 6.27 -19.30
CA ASN A 94 -8.32 6.19 -18.53
C ASN A 94 -9.09 7.53 -18.49
N GLY A 95 -8.49 8.61 -19.03
CA GLY A 95 -9.10 9.94 -19.04
C GLY A 95 -9.23 10.61 -17.66
N GLN A 96 -8.54 10.09 -16.64
CA GLN A 96 -8.57 10.59 -15.27
C GLN A 96 -7.18 11.06 -14.83
N ALA A 97 -7.12 11.77 -13.71
CA ALA A 97 -5.84 12.19 -13.11
C ALA A 97 -5.21 11.10 -12.21
N THR A 98 -5.75 9.88 -12.22
CA THR A 98 -5.33 8.76 -11.37
C THR A 98 -4.86 7.59 -12.22
N GLY A 99 -4.04 6.73 -11.66
CA GLY A 99 -3.53 5.52 -12.32
C GLY A 99 -2.06 5.25 -12.03
N SER A 100 -1.53 5.73 -10.90
CA SER A 100 -0.17 5.46 -10.46
C SER A 100 -0.03 5.52 -8.94
N LYS A 101 1.08 4.99 -8.43
CA LYS A 101 1.47 5.11 -7.01
C LYS A 101 1.62 6.57 -6.52
N SER A 102 1.76 7.52 -7.44
CA SER A 102 1.90 8.96 -7.16
C SER A 102 0.55 9.70 -7.08
N ASP A 103 -0.57 9.03 -7.19
CA ASP A 103 -1.89 9.64 -7.03
C ASP A 103 -2.02 10.30 -5.66
N LEU A 104 -2.52 11.53 -5.62
CA LEU A 104 -2.61 12.34 -4.39
C LEU A 104 -3.31 11.58 -3.25
N SER A 105 -4.36 10.84 -3.55
CA SER A 105 -5.09 10.03 -2.56
C SER A 105 -4.23 8.91 -1.99
N ILE A 106 -3.38 8.29 -2.80
CA ILE A 106 -2.47 7.22 -2.36
C ILE A 106 -1.35 7.82 -1.48
N VAL A 107 -0.71 8.89 -1.95
CA VAL A 107 0.35 9.60 -1.21
C VAL A 107 -0.16 10.07 0.16
N GLU A 108 -1.34 10.68 0.20
CA GLU A 108 -1.95 11.16 1.44
C GLU A 108 -2.28 10.00 2.40
N ASN A 109 -2.87 8.92 1.91
CA ASN A 109 -3.18 7.77 2.75
C ASN A 109 -1.90 7.08 3.27
N CYS A 110 -0.89 6.87 2.43
CA CYS A 110 0.40 6.33 2.88
C CYS A 110 1.03 7.21 3.96
N THR A 111 1.02 8.54 3.77
CA THR A 111 1.52 9.50 4.75
C THR A 111 0.77 9.39 6.08
N ARG A 112 -0.56 9.31 6.05
CA ARG A 112 -1.40 9.16 7.26
C ARG A 112 -1.11 7.86 8.00
N TRP A 113 -1.01 6.75 7.30
CA TRP A 113 -0.69 5.46 7.92
C TRP A 113 0.71 5.45 8.52
N ALA A 114 1.70 5.99 7.81
CA ALA A 114 3.06 6.10 8.34
C ALA A 114 3.11 6.99 9.59
N LYS A 115 2.40 8.13 9.62
CA LYS A 115 2.29 8.96 10.84
C LYS A 115 1.69 8.23 12.04
N LYS A 116 0.92 7.18 11.83
CA LYS A 116 0.38 6.32 12.90
C LYS A 116 1.32 5.20 13.32
N GLY A 117 2.46 5.04 12.68
CA GLY A 117 3.46 4.03 13.03
C GLY A 117 3.50 2.79 12.13
N TYR A 118 2.74 2.76 11.06
CA TYR A 118 2.82 1.69 10.04
C TYR A 118 3.98 1.94 9.07
N VAL A 119 4.40 0.89 8.37
CA VAL A 119 5.05 1.03 7.07
C VAL A 119 3.96 1.01 6.01
N ALA A 120 3.83 2.06 5.21
CA ALA A 120 2.85 2.11 4.13
C ALA A 120 3.57 2.07 2.78
N VAL A 121 3.05 1.27 1.86
CA VAL A 121 3.65 1.06 0.54
C VAL A 121 2.65 1.46 -0.53
N ALA A 122 2.97 2.49 -1.30
CA ALA A 122 2.27 2.86 -2.52
C ALA A 122 2.88 2.07 -3.68
N MET A 123 2.13 1.19 -4.31
CA MET A 123 2.66 0.35 -5.38
C MET A 123 2.01 0.62 -6.74
N ASP A 124 2.81 0.60 -7.79
CA ASP A 124 2.32 0.40 -9.15
C ASP A 124 2.11 -1.10 -9.38
N ASN A 125 1.06 -1.45 -10.08
CA ASN A 125 0.75 -2.82 -10.49
C ASN A 125 0.61 -2.91 -12.00
N ARG A 126 0.63 -4.11 -12.57
CA ARG A 126 0.43 -4.31 -14.00
C ARG A 126 -0.97 -3.89 -14.43
N LEU A 127 -1.02 -2.86 -15.24
CA LEU A 127 -2.22 -2.33 -15.86
C LEU A 127 -2.46 -2.97 -17.24
N GLY A 128 -3.62 -2.67 -17.84
CA GLY A 128 -3.95 -3.01 -19.22
C GLY A 128 -5.07 -4.03 -19.35
N TRP A 129 -6.11 -3.61 -20.06
CA TRP A 129 -7.21 -4.42 -20.55
C TRP A 129 -7.75 -3.76 -21.81
N ASN A 130 -8.70 -4.39 -22.52
CA ASN A 130 -9.24 -3.85 -23.76
C ASN A 130 -10.62 -3.21 -23.55
N PRO A 131 -10.72 -1.92 -23.17
CA PRO A 131 -11.99 -1.22 -22.92
C PRO A 131 -12.78 -0.94 -24.20
N THR A 132 -12.11 -0.86 -25.33
CA THR A 132 -12.69 -0.46 -26.64
C THR A 132 -13.12 -1.63 -27.51
N SER A 133 -12.95 -2.87 -27.05
CA SER A 133 -13.44 -4.04 -27.79
C SER A 133 -14.94 -3.94 -28.05
N PRO A 134 -15.43 -4.18 -29.26
CA PRO A 134 -16.86 -4.28 -29.54
C PRO A 134 -17.51 -5.48 -28.86
N ASP A 135 -16.73 -6.53 -28.57
CA ASP A 135 -17.20 -7.73 -27.89
C ASP A 135 -17.20 -7.57 -26.37
N GLN A 136 -18.38 -7.71 -25.74
CA GLN A 136 -18.57 -7.61 -24.30
C GLN A 136 -17.77 -8.67 -23.51
N ASN A 137 -17.67 -9.90 -24.03
CA ASN A 137 -16.95 -10.97 -23.36
C ASN A 137 -15.45 -10.66 -23.29
N THR A 138 -14.89 -10.09 -24.36
CA THR A 138 -13.50 -9.62 -24.40
C THR A 138 -13.28 -8.51 -23.38
N ARG A 139 -14.16 -7.52 -23.27
CA ARG A 139 -14.04 -6.47 -22.23
C ARG A 139 -14.07 -7.06 -20.83
N THR A 140 -15.03 -7.93 -20.55
CA THR A 140 -15.17 -8.56 -19.25
C THR A 140 -13.98 -9.45 -18.90
N SER A 141 -13.54 -10.30 -19.79
CA SER A 141 -12.41 -11.20 -19.54
C SER A 141 -11.10 -10.45 -19.32
N THR A 142 -10.83 -9.43 -20.11
CA THR A 142 -9.57 -8.67 -20.02
C THR A 142 -9.50 -7.79 -18.78
N ILE A 143 -10.62 -7.21 -18.30
CA ILE A 143 -10.62 -6.45 -17.02
C ILE A 143 -10.45 -7.38 -15.82
N LEU A 144 -11.06 -8.57 -15.82
CA LEU A 144 -10.86 -9.58 -14.77
C LEU A 144 -9.40 -10.04 -14.72
N GLN A 145 -8.77 -10.23 -15.86
CA GLN A 145 -7.34 -10.56 -15.96
C GLN A 145 -6.46 -9.40 -15.43
N ALA A 146 -6.84 -8.14 -15.67
CA ALA A 146 -6.12 -6.99 -15.12
C ALA A 146 -6.21 -6.93 -13.59
N ALA A 147 -7.40 -7.14 -13.03
CA ALA A 147 -7.59 -7.22 -11.58
C ALA A 147 -6.76 -8.36 -10.96
N TYR A 148 -6.78 -9.55 -11.59
CA TYR A 148 -6.01 -10.70 -11.13
C TYR A 148 -4.50 -10.43 -11.12
N ARG A 149 -3.96 -9.80 -12.19
CA ARG A 149 -2.55 -9.39 -12.24
C ARG A 149 -2.20 -8.40 -11.12
N GLY A 150 -3.06 -7.41 -10.85
CA GLY A 150 -2.85 -6.46 -9.75
C GLY A 150 -2.77 -7.15 -8.39
N ILE A 151 -3.63 -8.14 -8.13
CA ILE A 151 -3.57 -8.94 -6.90
C ILE A 151 -2.28 -9.79 -6.83
N GLN A 152 -1.84 -10.36 -7.95
CA GLN A 152 -0.59 -11.13 -8.01
C GLN A 152 0.63 -10.26 -7.71
N ASP A 153 0.62 -9.02 -8.19
CA ASP A 153 1.73 -8.08 -8.00
C ASP A 153 1.82 -7.57 -6.54
N ALA A 154 0.70 -7.64 -5.78
CA ALA A 154 0.65 -7.25 -4.38
C ALA A 154 1.05 -8.37 -3.39
N LYS A 155 1.34 -9.58 -3.87
CA LYS A 155 1.79 -10.71 -3.03
C LYS A 155 3.31 -10.74 -2.88
#